data_c58f29546afaae75ebaba607e952a12d
#
_entry.id   c58f29546afaae75ebaba607e952a12d
#
_cell.length_a   1.000
_cell.length_b   1.000
_cell.length_c   1.000
_cell.angle_alpha   90.00
_cell.angle_beta   90.00
_cell.angle_gamma   90.00
#
_symmetry.space_group_name_H-M   'P 1'
#
loop_
_entity.id
_entity.type
_entity.pdbx_description
1 polymer ?
#
loop_
_entity_poly.entity_id
_entity_poly.type
_entity_poly.pdbx_seq_one_letter_code
_entity_poly.pdbx_strand_id
1 'polypeptide(L)'
;IAELYQNVKPIKCDESYEVYKVMARYHINKLATTKKENLIAAYEEIKDIYKRHQHPVPRARYVDFNQGVDARLFTEEIVELLSRIAIRPLRIAFDDIKTFPSYNKAIRMSAAAGLKDFSNYLLYNFVDKPLDLYQRLRINVELCDELNVNIYSFPMKYHPIRKGKDDAEDLSHNRDYIGKHWNRKYIRAIQAILNSTKGKVGKGITFFLEAFGNDETEYMELLEMPETFILYRFFFKWLDEKGSMGTDHWRQCWSHCMNTLAEDEKQLVLDIIHTNTFYKEELEAVTSADALKLLNFYTNYRKDIITPGTELYRLKQEYDENPTIQLRRKK
;
A
#
# COMPACT_ATOMS: atom_id res chain seq x y z
N ILE A 1 -31.39 -6.12 -12.40
CA ILE A 1 -31.11 -5.33 -11.18
C ILE A 1 -29.80 -4.55 -11.35
N ALA A 2 -28.73 -5.22 -11.72
CA ALA A 2 -27.44 -4.55 -11.94
C ALA A 2 -27.51 -3.47 -13.04
N GLU A 3 -28.31 -3.67 -14.09
CA GLU A 3 -28.55 -2.68 -15.15
C GLU A 3 -29.22 -1.40 -14.66
N LEU A 4 -30.23 -1.56 -13.80
CA LEU A 4 -30.94 -0.43 -13.20
C LEU A 4 -30.02 0.48 -12.37
N TYR A 5 -29.07 -0.11 -11.61
CA TYR A 5 -28.20 0.65 -10.74
C TYR A 5 -26.92 1.18 -11.39
N GLN A 6 -26.41 0.48 -12.43
CA GLN A 6 -25.15 0.85 -13.06
C GLN A 6 -25.30 1.83 -14.23
N ASN A 7 -26.46 1.86 -14.87
CA ASN A 7 -26.71 2.68 -16.05
C ASN A 7 -27.41 4.02 -15.75
N VAL A 8 -27.58 4.34 -14.48
CA VAL A 8 -28.23 5.61 -14.07
C VAL A 8 -27.17 6.60 -13.58
N LYS A 9 -27.26 7.85 -14.01
CA LYS A 9 -26.46 8.94 -13.47
C LYS A 9 -26.82 9.14 -11.98
N PRO A 10 -25.90 9.66 -11.17
CA PRO A 10 -26.23 10.01 -9.79
C PRO A 10 -27.48 10.88 -9.73
N ILE A 11 -28.53 10.39 -9.08
CA ILE A 11 -29.77 11.13 -8.87
C ILE A 11 -29.54 12.05 -7.68
N LYS A 12 -29.85 13.33 -7.84
CA LYS A 12 -29.70 14.34 -6.77
C LYS A 12 -31.03 14.70 -6.16
N CYS A 13 -31.02 14.92 -4.86
CA CYS A 13 -32.15 15.50 -4.09
C CYS A 13 -33.44 14.65 -4.10
N ASP A 14 -34.57 15.27 -4.38
CA ASP A 14 -35.90 14.72 -4.19
C ASP A 14 -36.18 13.45 -5.00
N GLU A 15 -35.69 13.36 -6.22
CA GLU A 15 -35.84 12.17 -7.06
C GLU A 15 -35.13 10.94 -6.48
N SER A 16 -33.96 11.12 -5.83
CA SER A 16 -33.27 10.04 -5.13
C SER A 16 -34.11 9.50 -3.97
N TYR A 17 -34.82 10.37 -3.26
CA TYR A 17 -35.68 9.99 -2.17
C TYR A 17 -36.93 9.25 -2.66
N GLU A 18 -37.53 9.66 -3.78
CA GLU A 18 -38.66 8.94 -4.39
C GLU A 18 -38.26 7.53 -4.83
N VAL A 19 -37.10 7.38 -5.48
CA VAL A 19 -36.56 6.06 -5.84
C VAL A 19 -36.36 5.19 -4.60
N TYR A 20 -35.81 5.75 -3.51
CA TYR A 20 -35.62 5.04 -2.25
C TYR A 20 -36.93 4.56 -1.64
N LYS A 21 -37.98 5.40 -1.62
CA LYS A 21 -39.30 5.03 -1.12
C LYS A 21 -39.89 3.84 -1.91
N VAL A 22 -39.77 3.87 -3.23
CA VAL A 22 -40.24 2.77 -4.10
C VAL A 22 -39.45 1.50 -3.79
N MET A 23 -38.11 1.58 -3.73
CA MET A 23 -37.26 0.45 -3.39
C MET A 23 -37.60 -0.17 -2.03
N ALA A 24 -37.88 0.66 -1.02
CA ALA A 24 -38.27 0.19 0.31
C ALA A 24 -39.65 -0.51 0.29
N ARG A 25 -40.63 0.07 -0.40
CA ARG A 25 -41.96 -0.46 -0.55
C ARG A 25 -42.00 -1.86 -1.17
N TYR A 26 -41.18 -2.05 -2.20
CA TYR A 26 -41.08 -3.35 -2.88
C TYR A 26 -40.02 -4.28 -2.29
N HIS A 27 -39.39 -3.93 -1.18
CA HIS A 27 -38.35 -4.72 -0.50
C HIS A 27 -37.18 -5.13 -1.42
N ILE A 28 -36.76 -4.23 -2.34
CA ILE A 28 -35.67 -4.47 -3.29
C ILE A 28 -34.32 -3.85 -2.88
N ASN A 29 -34.21 -3.40 -1.65
CA ASN A 29 -32.99 -2.82 -1.09
C ASN A 29 -31.92 -3.87 -0.75
N LYS A 30 -32.25 -5.16 -0.80
CA LYS A 30 -31.31 -6.28 -0.59
C LYS A 30 -31.37 -7.23 -1.76
N LEU A 31 -30.31 -7.29 -2.55
CA LEU A 31 -30.23 -8.11 -3.77
C LEU A 31 -30.58 -9.60 -3.54
N ALA A 32 -30.08 -10.17 -2.44
CA ALA A 32 -30.27 -11.59 -2.11
C ALA A 32 -31.74 -12.00 -1.88
N THR A 33 -32.61 -11.05 -1.51
CA THR A 33 -34.03 -11.31 -1.19
C THR A 33 -34.99 -10.69 -2.20
N THR A 34 -34.47 -10.00 -3.22
CA THR A 34 -35.33 -9.34 -4.21
C THR A 34 -36.00 -10.35 -5.15
N LYS A 35 -37.33 -10.30 -5.22
CA LYS A 35 -38.12 -11.07 -6.17
C LYS A 35 -38.20 -10.34 -7.50
N LYS A 36 -38.18 -11.10 -8.61
CA LYS A 36 -38.23 -10.54 -9.97
C LYS A 36 -39.50 -9.69 -10.21
N GLU A 37 -40.63 -10.16 -9.71
CA GLU A 37 -41.94 -9.48 -9.84
C GLU A 37 -41.91 -8.11 -9.14
N ASN A 38 -41.35 -8.04 -7.93
CA ASN A 38 -41.20 -6.79 -7.19
C ASN A 38 -40.29 -5.79 -7.91
N LEU A 39 -39.21 -6.29 -8.54
CA LEU A 39 -38.33 -5.44 -9.32
C LEU A 39 -39.03 -4.86 -10.55
N ILE A 40 -39.82 -5.67 -11.27
CA ILE A 40 -40.56 -5.21 -12.44
C ILE A 40 -41.58 -4.14 -12.03
N ALA A 41 -42.36 -4.40 -10.96
CA ALA A 41 -43.33 -3.45 -10.45
C ALA A 41 -42.69 -2.13 -10.01
N ALA A 42 -41.58 -2.21 -9.25
CA ALA A 42 -40.84 -1.02 -8.85
C ALA A 42 -40.29 -0.23 -10.06
N TYR A 43 -39.80 -0.92 -11.10
CA TYR A 43 -39.32 -0.27 -12.31
C TYR A 43 -40.43 0.48 -13.03
N GLU A 44 -41.63 -0.07 -13.14
CA GLU A 44 -42.76 0.63 -13.77
C GLU A 44 -43.11 1.96 -13.09
N GLU A 45 -42.97 2.02 -11.75
CA GLU A 45 -43.21 3.27 -11.01
C GLU A 45 -42.09 4.31 -11.20
N ILE A 46 -40.83 3.89 -11.39
CA ILE A 46 -39.69 4.82 -11.49
C ILE A 46 -39.13 4.95 -12.90
N LYS A 47 -39.74 4.33 -13.89
CA LYS A 47 -39.17 4.26 -15.25
C LYS A 47 -38.89 5.63 -15.88
N ASP A 48 -39.67 6.64 -15.58
CA ASP A 48 -39.47 7.99 -16.12
C ASP A 48 -38.29 8.68 -15.46
N ILE A 49 -38.10 8.50 -14.12
CA ILE A 49 -36.90 8.95 -13.42
C ILE A 49 -35.70 8.22 -13.98
N TYR A 50 -35.77 6.90 -14.13
CA TYR A 50 -34.71 6.09 -14.69
C TYR A 50 -34.31 6.56 -16.09
N LYS A 51 -35.26 6.76 -16.99
CA LYS A 51 -35.00 7.23 -18.38
C LYS A 51 -34.33 8.60 -18.42
N ARG A 52 -34.74 9.54 -17.57
CA ARG A 52 -34.12 10.87 -17.47
C ARG A 52 -32.63 10.81 -17.04
N HIS A 53 -32.30 9.87 -16.16
CA HIS A 53 -30.96 9.73 -15.60
C HIS A 53 -30.13 8.62 -16.25
N GLN A 54 -30.71 7.88 -17.21
CA GLN A 54 -30.01 6.81 -17.91
C GLN A 54 -28.75 7.31 -18.62
N HIS A 55 -27.65 6.57 -18.48
CA HIS A 55 -26.45 6.89 -19.25
C HIS A 55 -26.71 6.60 -20.73
N PRO A 56 -26.30 7.49 -21.66
CA PRO A 56 -26.47 7.28 -23.09
C PRO A 56 -25.69 6.05 -23.60
N VAL A 57 -24.60 5.71 -22.94
CA VAL A 57 -23.80 4.51 -23.19
C VAL A 57 -23.75 3.69 -21.91
N PRO A 58 -24.12 2.41 -21.93
CA PRO A 58 -24.01 1.53 -20.78
C PRO A 58 -22.58 1.49 -20.24
N ARG A 59 -22.41 1.52 -18.92
CA ARG A 59 -21.10 1.31 -18.31
C ARG A 59 -20.67 -0.13 -18.52
N ALA A 60 -19.40 -0.31 -18.90
CA ALA A 60 -18.81 -1.62 -18.95
C ALA A 60 -18.88 -2.27 -17.55
N ARG A 61 -19.26 -3.53 -17.51
CA ARG A 61 -19.29 -4.35 -16.30
C ARG A 61 -18.10 -5.27 -16.32
N TYR A 62 -17.49 -5.42 -15.16
CA TYR A 62 -16.33 -6.28 -15.02
C TYR A 62 -16.58 -7.34 -13.95
N VAL A 63 -16.05 -8.52 -14.18
CA VAL A 63 -15.92 -9.57 -13.18
C VAL A 63 -14.65 -9.30 -12.38
N ASP A 64 -14.74 -9.40 -11.06
CA ASP A 64 -13.60 -9.32 -10.15
C ASP A 64 -13.60 -10.56 -9.24
N PHE A 65 -12.59 -11.41 -9.38
CA PHE A 65 -12.32 -12.49 -8.43
C PHE A 65 -11.60 -11.95 -7.22
N ASN A 66 -12.34 -11.32 -6.33
CA ASN A 66 -11.82 -10.51 -5.22
C ASN A 66 -10.81 -11.23 -4.31
N GLN A 67 -10.89 -12.55 -4.18
CA GLN A 67 -9.94 -13.35 -3.39
C GLN A 67 -8.65 -13.71 -4.15
N GLY A 68 -8.62 -13.44 -5.45
CA GLY A 68 -7.51 -13.84 -6.31
C GLY A 68 -7.57 -15.29 -6.76
N VAL A 69 -6.84 -15.58 -7.83
CA VAL A 69 -6.71 -16.93 -8.41
C VAL A 69 -5.31 -17.45 -8.14
N ASP A 70 -5.21 -18.74 -7.82
CA ASP A 70 -3.92 -19.40 -7.62
C ASP A 70 -3.17 -19.50 -8.97
N ALA A 71 -1.97 -18.90 -9.02
CA ALA A 71 -1.14 -18.90 -10.23
C ALA A 71 -0.80 -20.30 -10.77
N ARG A 72 -0.78 -21.31 -9.90
CA ARG A 72 -0.47 -22.71 -10.27
C ARG A 72 -1.58 -23.37 -11.10
N LEU A 73 -2.79 -22.83 -11.06
CA LEU A 73 -3.94 -23.33 -11.79
C LEU A 73 -4.01 -22.82 -13.25
N PHE A 74 -3.14 -21.89 -13.65
CA PHE A 74 -3.19 -21.32 -14.99
C PHE A 74 -2.70 -22.29 -16.04
N THR A 75 -3.62 -22.71 -16.91
CA THR A 75 -3.38 -23.45 -18.15
C THR A 75 -3.79 -22.58 -19.34
N GLU A 76 -3.39 -22.94 -20.53
CA GLU A 76 -3.81 -22.24 -21.77
C GLU A 76 -5.32 -22.19 -21.90
N GLU A 77 -6.00 -23.33 -21.62
CA GLU A 77 -7.46 -23.42 -21.65
C GLU A 77 -8.13 -22.45 -20.68
N ILE A 78 -7.65 -22.38 -19.42
CA ILE A 78 -8.20 -21.46 -18.41
C ILE A 78 -7.97 -20.01 -18.83
N VAL A 79 -6.80 -19.66 -19.33
CA VAL A 79 -6.50 -18.32 -19.81
C VAL A 79 -7.38 -17.93 -20.99
N GLU A 80 -7.61 -18.84 -21.93
CA GLU A 80 -8.53 -18.62 -23.04
C GLU A 80 -9.96 -18.34 -22.54
N LEU A 81 -10.47 -19.11 -21.58
CA LEU A 81 -11.78 -18.87 -20.98
C LEU A 81 -11.85 -17.52 -20.26
N LEU A 82 -10.81 -17.15 -19.49
CA LEU A 82 -10.73 -15.87 -18.80
C LEU A 82 -10.69 -14.68 -19.77
N SER A 83 -10.06 -14.85 -20.94
CA SER A 83 -9.97 -13.78 -21.96
C SER A 83 -11.32 -13.48 -22.63
N ARG A 84 -12.26 -14.42 -22.59
CA ARG A 84 -13.62 -14.28 -23.16
C ARG A 84 -14.59 -13.53 -22.24
N ILE A 85 -14.23 -13.31 -20.99
CA ILE A 85 -15.06 -12.58 -20.02
C ILE A 85 -14.47 -11.21 -19.72
N ALA A 86 -15.33 -10.24 -19.42
CA ALA A 86 -14.90 -8.90 -19.05
C ALA A 86 -14.37 -8.88 -17.61
N ILE A 87 -13.15 -9.40 -17.41
CA ILE A 87 -12.48 -9.43 -16.10
C ILE A 87 -11.55 -8.21 -15.94
N ARG A 88 -11.69 -7.51 -14.80
CA ARG A 88 -10.86 -6.32 -14.52
C ARG A 88 -10.95 -5.92 -13.05
N PRO A 89 -9.85 -6.01 -12.29
CA PRO A 89 -8.58 -6.64 -12.68
C PRO A 89 -8.65 -8.18 -12.60
N LEU A 90 -7.77 -8.87 -13.33
CA LEU A 90 -7.49 -10.27 -13.04
C LEU A 90 -6.55 -10.32 -11.83
N ARG A 91 -7.05 -10.85 -10.72
CA ARG A 91 -6.25 -10.98 -9.48
C ARG A 91 -5.56 -12.34 -9.47
N ILE A 92 -4.23 -12.31 -9.35
CA ILE A 92 -3.40 -13.52 -9.27
C ILE A 92 -2.58 -13.45 -7.98
N ALA A 93 -2.67 -14.48 -7.14
CA ALA A 93 -1.97 -14.54 -5.86
C ALA A 93 -0.44 -14.60 -6.05
N PHE A 94 0.30 -13.82 -5.24
CA PHE A 94 1.77 -13.82 -5.21
C PHE A 94 2.26 -13.60 -3.76
N ASP A 95 1.89 -14.52 -2.87
CA ASP A 95 2.15 -14.40 -1.43
C ASP A 95 3.56 -14.87 -1.02
N ASP A 96 4.21 -15.72 -1.81
CA ASP A 96 5.54 -16.26 -1.55
C ASP A 96 6.41 -16.12 -2.80
N ILE A 97 7.65 -15.64 -2.62
CA ILE A 97 8.63 -15.51 -3.73
C ILE A 97 8.90 -16.85 -4.42
N LYS A 98 8.77 -17.98 -3.73
CA LYS A 98 8.91 -19.32 -4.29
C LYS A 98 7.86 -19.65 -5.36
N THR A 99 6.73 -18.97 -5.35
CA THR A 99 5.68 -19.13 -6.37
C THR A 99 5.96 -18.35 -7.64
N PHE A 100 7.07 -17.60 -7.70
CA PHE A 100 7.44 -16.77 -8.85
C PHE A 100 7.36 -17.49 -10.20
N PRO A 101 7.87 -18.73 -10.38
CA PRO A 101 7.79 -19.40 -11.69
C PRO A 101 6.36 -19.54 -12.21
N SER A 102 5.43 -19.97 -11.34
CA SER A 102 4.02 -20.13 -11.69
C SER A 102 3.34 -18.75 -11.90
N TYR A 103 3.65 -17.79 -11.05
CA TYR A 103 3.13 -16.42 -11.14
C TYR A 103 3.56 -15.75 -12.45
N ASN A 104 4.85 -15.77 -12.77
CA ASN A 104 5.41 -15.22 -14.00
C ASN A 104 4.78 -15.85 -15.25
N LYS A 105 4.63 -17.21 -15.25
CA LYS A 105 3.94 -17.93 -16.33
C LYS A 105 2.50 -17.44 -16.48
N ALA A 106 1.74 -17.37 -15.39
CA ALA A 106 0.33 -16.96 -15.41
C ALA A 106 0.15 -15.54 -15.95
N ILE A 107 0.97 -14.57 -15.51
CA ILE A 107 0.93 -13.19 -15.99
C ILE A 107 1.24 -13.13 -17.49
N ARG A 108 2.30 -13.81 -17.96
CA ARG A 108 2.72 -13.79 -19.38
C ARG A 108 1.68 -14.41 -20.29
N MET A 109 1.16 -15.56 -19.92
CA MET A 109 0.09 -16.23 -20.68
C MET A 109 -1.17 -15.34 -20.76
N SER A 110 -1.58 -14.74 -19.64
CA SER A 110 -2.75 -13.86 -19.60
C SER A 110 -2.55 -12.58 -20.41
N ALA A 111 -1.34 -11.99 -20.36
CA ALA A 111 -0.99 -10.81 -21.15
C ALA A 111 -0.99 -11.15 -22.66
N ALA A 112 -0.45 -12.29 -23.06
CA ALA A 112 -0.47 -12.78 -24.45
C ALA A 112 -1.91 -13.01 -24.97
N ALA A 113 -2.84 -13.44 -24.10
CA ALA A 113 -4.26 -13.58 -24.41
C ALA A 113 -5.04 -12.24 -24.41
N GLY A 114 -4.35 -11.10 -24.25
CA GLY A 114 -4.95 -9.76 -24.35
C GLY A 114 -5.43 -9.14 -23.05
N LEU A 115 -5.29 -9.83 -21.90
CA LEU A 115 -5.59 -9.25 -20.60
C LEU A 115 -4.54 -8.21 -20.24
N LYS A 116 -4.95 -7.03 -19.74
CA LYS A 116 -4.05 -5.89 -19.52
C LYS A 116 -4.06 -5.35 -18.09
N ASP A 117 -5.09 -5.66 -17.31
CA ASP A 117 -5.26 -5.13 -15.97
C ASP A 117 -5.21 -6.27 -14.95
N PHE A 118 -4.15 -6.30 -14.15
CA PHE A 118 -3.89 -7.29 -13.13
C PHE A 118 -3.80 -6.66 -11.74
N SER A 119 -3.98 -7.46 -10.71
CA SER A 119 -3.68 -7.05 -9.35
C SER A 119 -3.30 -8.23 -8.47
N ASN A 120 -2.68 -7.94 -7.33
CA ASN A 120 -2.42 -8.91 -6.27
C ASN A 120 -2.41 -8.26 -4.90
N TYR A 121 -2.64 -9.07 -3.88
CA TYR A 121 -2.30 -8.76 -2.51
C TYR A 121 -0.94 -9.39 -2.22
N LEU A 122 -0.02 -8.62 -1.61
CA LEU A 122 1.29 -9.09 -1.21
C LEU A 122 1.34 -9.11 0.31
N LEU A 123 1.14 -10.28 0.90
CA LEU A 123 1.26 -10.42 2.35
C LEU A 123 2.70 -10.22 2.78
N TYR A 124 2.90 -9.44 3.84
CA TYR A 124 4.18 -9.26 4.50
C TYR A 124 4.01 -9.37 6.03
N ASN A 125 5.10 -9.51 6.76
CA ASN A 125 5.07 -9.70 8.22
C ASN A 125 4.55 -11.09 8.63
N PHE A 126 4.87 -12.13 7.85
CA PHE A 126 4.55 -13.52 8.18
C PHE A 126 5.84 -14.33 8.36
N VAL A 127 6.07 -15.34 7.52
CA VAL A 127 7.32 -16.13 7.48
C VAL A 127 8.33 -15.57 6.48
N ASP A 128 7.89 -14.62 5.67
CA ASP A 128 8.68 -13.92 4.68
C ASP A 128 9.72 -13.00 5.34
N LYS A 129 10.77 -12.69 4.59
CA LYS A 129 11.74 -11.66 4.95
C LYS A 129 11.36 -10.31 4.32
N PRO A 130 11.79 -9.18 4.89
CA PRO A 130 11.57 -7.87 4.27
C PRO A 130 11.98 -7.80 2.79
N LEU A 131 13.10 -8.41 2.42
CA LEU A 131 13.57 -8.48 1.03
C LEU A 131 12.62 -9.22 0.10
N ASP A 132 11.90 -10.24 0.58
CA ASP A 132 10.93 -10.97 -0.25
C ASP A 132 9.78 -10.06 -0.69
N LEU A 133 9.38 -9.09 0.14
CA LEU A 133 8.39 -8.08 -0.25
C LEU A 133 8.95 -7.17 -1.34
N TYR A 134 10.18 -6.66 -1.17
CA TYR A 134 10.83 -5.80 -2.16
C TYR A 134 10.93 -6.51 -3.52
N GLN A 135 11.42 -7.74 -3.53
CA GLN A 135 11.59 -8.53 -4.75
C GLN A 135 10.24 -8.76 -5.46
N ARG A 136 9.19 -9.14 -4.72
CA ARG A 136 7.86 -9.35 -5.31
C ARG A 136 7.27 -8.05 -5.89
N LEU A 137 7.46 -6.92 -5.23
CA LEU A 137 7.05 -5.62 -5.75
C LEU A 137 7.83 -5.24 -7.01
N ARG A 138 9.15 -5.40 -6.99
CA ARG A 138 10.04 -5.10 -8.11
C ARG A 138 9.69 -5.93 -9.35
N ILE A 139 9.51 -7.23 -9.18
CA ILE A 139 9.05 -8.14 -10.24
C ILE A 139 7.77 -7.62 -10.90
N ASN A 140 6.78 -7.20 -10.12
CA ASN A 140 5.53 -6.70 -10.67
C ASN A 140 5.71 -5.42 -11.48
N VAL A 141 6.56 -4.51 -11.03
CA VAL A 141 6.84 -3.26 -11.74
C VAL A 141 7.62 -3.54 -13.04
N GLU A 142 8.60 -4.44 -13.00
CA GLU A 142 9.36 -4.85 -14.19
C GLU A 142 8.46 -5.55 -15.23
N LEU A 143 7.56 -6.44 -14.79
CA LEU A 143 6.57 -7.08 -15.67
C LEU A 143 5.58 -6.08 -16.28
N CYS A 144 5.22 -5.01 -15.56
CA CYS A 144 4.41 -3.93 -16.13
C CYS A 144 5.06 -3.28 -17.34
N ASP A 145 6.35 -2.99 -17.23
CA ASP A 145 7.09 -2.31 -18.29
C ASP A 145 7.41 -3.29 -19.44
N GLU A 146 7.85 -4.52 -19.13
CA GLU A 146 8.18 -5.55 -20.12
C GLU A 146 6.98 -5.94 -21.00
N LEU A 147 5.81 -6.19 -20.37
CA LEU A 147 4.61 -6.71 -21.05
C LEU A 147 3.64 -5.60 -21.46
N ASN A 148 3.93 -4.35 -21.15
CA ASN A 148 3.03 -3.21 -21.31
C ASN A 148 1.63 -3.48 -20.74
N VAL A 149 1.59 -3.91 -19.49
CA VAL A 149 0.37 -4.20 -18.71
C VAL A 149 0.33 -3.35 -17.44
N ASN A 150 -0.80 -3.39 -16.74
CA ASN A 150 -0.94 -2.80 -15.42
C ASN A 150 -1.03 -3.92 -14.38
N ILE A 151 -0.13 -3.96 -13.42
CA ILE A 151 -0.20 -4.83 -12.25
C ILE A 151 -0.24 -3.92 -11.02
N TYR A 152 -1.36 -3.93 -10.31
CA TYR A 152 -1.50 -3.18 -9.05
C TYR A 152 -1.27 -4.11 -7.88
N SER A 153 -0.18 -3.89 -7.16
CA SER A 153 0.18 -4.61 -5.94
C SER A 153 -0.31 -3.87 -4.71
N PHE A 154 -0.95 -4.60 -3.80
CA PHE A 154 -1.45 -4.09 -2.54
C PHE A 154 -0.72 -4.79 -1.38
N PRO A 155 0.38 -4.22 -0.86
CA PRO A 155 1.05 -4.78 0.31
C PRO A 155 0.12 -4.78 1.51
N MET A 156 -0.07 -5.93 2.14
CA MET A 156 -0.96 -6.12 3.27
C MET A 156 -0.20 -6.73 4.45
N LYS A 157 -0.23 -6.05 5.59
CA LYS A 157 0.35 -6.59 6.83
C LYS A 157 -0.43 -7.83 7.26
N TYR A 158 0.26 -8.95 7.37
CA TYR A 158 -0.31 -10.16 7.95
C TYR A 158 -0.52 -9.99 9.46
N HIS A 159 -1.61 -10.54 9.93
CA HIS A 159 -1.84 -10.87 11.34
C HIS A 159 -2.62 -12.19 11.41
N PRO A 160 -2.40 -13.02 12.44
CA PRO A 160 -3.11 -14.28 12.58
C PRO A 160 -4.62 -14.04 12.70
N ILE A 161 -5.42 -14.82 11.97
CA ILE A 161 -6.88 -14.80 12.06
C ILE A 161 -7.43 -16.02 12.82
N ARG A 162 -6.60 -17.02 13.04
CA ARG A 162 -6.92 -18.24 13.82
C ARG A 162 -5.68 -18.65 14.60
N LYS A 163 -5.89 -19.33 15.71
CA LYS A 163 -4.80 -19.97 16.44
C LYS A 163 -4.15 -21.04 15.54
N GLY A 164 -2.82 -20.96 15.37
CA GLY A 164 -2.05 -22.01 14.72
C GLY A 164 -2.04 -23.30 15.58
N LYS A 165 -1.86 -24.45 14.93
CA LYS A 165 -1.83 -25.74 15.65
C LYS A 165 -0.67 -25.82 16.64
N ASP A 166 0.44 -25.19 16.30
CA ASP A 166 1.69 -25.22 17.06
C ASP A 166 1.93 -23.94 17.90
N ASP A 167 0.97 -23.01 17.91
CA ASP A 167 1.10 -21.77 18.67
C ASP A 167 0.85 -22.03 20.18
N ALA A 168 1.81 -21.66 21.01
CA ALA A 168 1.68 -21.72 22.47
C ALA A 168 0.54 -20.80 22.97
N GLU A 169 0.40 -19.62 22.38
CA GLU A 169 -0.60 -18.62 22.71
C GLU A 169 -1.62 -18.46 21.57
N ASP A 170 -2.83 -18.02 21.89
CA ASP A 170 -3.82 -17.64 20.89
C ASP A 170 -3.55 -16.21 20.42
N LEU A 171 -2.82 -16.09 19.33
CA LEU A 171 -2.53 -14.81 18.65
C LEU A 171 -3.59 -14.43 17.64
N SER A 172 -4.73 -15.12 17.56
CA SER A 172 -5.80 -14.80 16.63
C SER A 172 -6.30 -13.38 16.84
N HIS A 173 -6.45 -12.65 15.71
CA HIS A 173 -6.83 -11.24 15.69
C HIS A 173 -5.83 -10.25 16.34
N ASN A 174 -4.63 -10.70 16.73
CA ASN A 174 -3.60 -9.81 17.24
C ASN A 174 -3.04 -8.91 16.13
N ARG A 175 -3.48 -7.66 16.11
CA ARG A 175 -3.03 -6.66 15.13
C ARG A 175 -1.59 -6.18 15.37
N ASP A 176 -1.06 -6.40 16.57
CA ASP A 176 0.31 -6.07 16.94
C ASP A 176 1.30 -7.21 16.65
N TYR A 177 0.81 -8.31 16.07
CA TYR A 177 1.65 -9.44 15.65
C TYR A 177 2.82 -8.96 14.79
N ILE A 178 4.00 -9.50 15.11
CA ILE A 178 5.26 -9.26 14.38
C ILE A 178 5.80 -10.63 13.96
N GLY A 179 6.03 -10.80 12.67
CA GLY A 179 6.57 -12.03 12.09
C GLY A 179 8.04 -12.24 12.45
N LYS A 180 8.51 -13.49 12.36
CA LYS A 180 9.85 -13.92 12.81
C LYS A 180 11.02 -13.06 12.25
N HIS A 181 10.91 -12.56 11.03
CA HIS A 181 11.97 -11.80 10.35
C HIS A 181 11.67 -10.29 10.30
N TRP A 182 10.64 -9.88 11.03
CA TRP A 182 10.16 -8.50 11.05
C TRP A 182 10.37 -7.90 12.44
N ASN A 183 10.36 -6.58 12.47
CA ASN A 183 10.32 -5.82 13.71
C ASN A 183 9.34 -4.64 13.55
N ARG A 184 9.04 -3.94 14.64
CA ARG A 184 8.08 -2.84 14.61
C ARG A 184 8.56 -1.70 13.72
N LYS A 185 9.87 -1.41 13.71
CA LYS A 185 10.46 -0.36 12.87
C LYS A 185 10.25 -0.64 11.39
N TYR A 186 10.51 -1.85 10.90
CA TYR A 186 10.33 -2.23 9.50
C TYR A 186 8.87 -2.13 9.07
N ILE A 187 7.96 -2.60 9.90
CA ILE A 187 6.52 -2.50 9.63
C ILE A 187 6.10 -1.03 9.48
N ARG A 188 6.57 -0.16 10.36
CA ARG A 188 6.26 1.28 10.29
C ARG A 188 6.90 1.97 9.09
N ALA A 189 8.12 1.59 8.73
CA ALA A 189 8.78 2.09 7.52
C ALA A 189 7.96 1.73 6.25
N ILE A 190 7.54 0.46 6.12
CA ILE A 190 6.66 0.05 5.01
C ILE A 190 5.35 0.86 5.00
N GLN A 191 4.71 1.04 6.15
CA GLN A 191 3.49 1.85 6.24
C GLN A 191 3.73 3.31 5.82
N ALA A 192 4.87 3.90 6.20
CA ALA A 192 5.24 5.25 5.81
C ALA A 192 5.45 5.36 4.28
N ILE A 193 6.13 4.40 3.66
CA ILE A 193 6.29 4.32 2.20
C ILE A 193 4.91 4.20 1.54
N LEU A 194 4.07 3.29 2.00
CA LEU A 194 2.75 3.04 1.44
C LEU A 194 1.80 4.23 1.57
N ASN A 195 1.97 5.09 2.57
CA ASN A 195 1.21 6.34 2.66
C ASN A 195 1.46 7.24 1.45
N SER A 196 2.69 7.28 0.93
CA SER A 196 3.03 8.07 -0.27
C SER A 196 2.44 7.48 -1.56
N THR A 197 2.26 6.16 -1.61
CA THR A 197 1.70 5.43 -2.77
C THR A 197 0.19 5.21 -2.68
N LYS A 198 -0.47 5.74 -1.64
CA LYS A 198 -1.90 5.50 -1.35
C LYS A 198 -2.22 4.01 -1.20
N GLY A 199 -1.32 3.24 -0.61
CA GLY A 199 -1.48 1.82 -0.30
C GLY A 199 -1.34 0.86 -1.49
N LYS A 200 -0.91 1.34 -2.66
CA LYS A 200 -0.73 0.50 -3.85
C LYS A 200 0.57 0.82 -4.58
N VAL A 201 1.15 -0.18 -5.21
CA VAL A 201 2.30 -0.06 -6.11
C VAL A 201 1.86 -0.53 -7.49
N GLY A 202 2.13 0.24 -8.52
CA GLY A 202 1.74 -0.05 -9.90
C GLY A 202 2.89 0.23 -10.87
N LYS A 203 2.56 0.42 -12.13
CA LYS A 203 3.50 0.73 -13.22
C LYS A 203 4.34 1.98 -12.91
N GLY A 204 5.60 1.96 -13.29
CA GLY A 204 6.55 3.07 -13.20
C GLY A 204 7.76 2.73 -12.34
N ILE A 205 8.79 2.18 -13.00
CA ILE A 205 10.04 1.76 -12.32
C ILE A 205 10.71 2.93 -11.60
N THR A 206 10.78 4.11 -12.20
CA THR A 206 11.40 5.29 -11.58
C THR A 206 10.74 5.63 -10.24
N PHE A 207 9.40 5.64 -10.23
CA PHE A 207 8.66 5.91 -8.98
C PHE A 207 8.88 4.82 -7.93
N PHE A 208 8.95 3.55 -8.37
CA PHE A 208 9.24 2.44 -7.47
C PHE A 208 10.63 2.58 -6.83
N LEU A 209 11.66 2.84 -7.64
CA LEU A 209 13.03 3.01 -7.15
C LEU A 209 13.14 4.20 -6.20
N GLU A 210 12.49 5.32 -6.49
CA GLU A 210 12.42 6.45 -5.56
C GLU A 210 11.70 6.12 -4.25
N ALA A 211 10.69 5.25 -4.28
CA ALA A 211 9.89 4.91 -3.11
C ALA A 211 10.52 3.83 -2.24
N PHE A 212 11.14 2.82 -2.84
CA PHE A 212 11.60 1.60 -2.19
C PHE A 212 13.12 1.40 -2.23
N GLY A 213 13.87 2.29 -2.89
CA GLY A 213 15.32 2.14 -3.11
C GLY A 213 15.65 1.50 -4.45
N ASN A 214 16.87 1.79 -4.95
CA ASN A 214 17.34 1.29 -6.24
C ASN A 214 17.71 -0.19 -6.22
N ASP A 215 18.12 -0.68 -5.06
CA ASP A 215 18.50 -2.07 -4.82
C ASP A 215 18.11 -2.54 -3.41
N GLU A 216 18.44 -3.78 -3.10
CA GLU A 216 18.14 -4.41 -1.81
C GLU A 216 18.86 -3.73 -0.65
N THR A 217 20.04 -3.17 -0.86
CA THR A 217 20.84 -2.48 0.16
C THR A 217 20.15 -1.17 0.55
N GLU A 218 19.81 -0.36 -0.44
CA GLU A 218 19.06 0.90 -0.20
C GLU A 218 17.68 0.64 0.40
N TYR A 219 17.01 -0.44 -0.01
CA TYR A 219 15.74 -0.82 0.60
C TYR A 219 15.90 -1.16 2.09
N MET A 220 16.90 -1.95 2.45
CA MET A 220 17.14 -2.28 3.86
C MET A 220 17.55 -1.04 4.66
N GLU A 221 18.36 -0.16 4.11
CA GLU A 221 18.67 1.15 4.72
C GLU A 221 17.39 1.97 4.97
N LEU A 222 16.50 2.00 3.98
CA LEU A 222 15.22 2.71 4.09
C LEU A 222 14.34 2.16 5.24
N LEU A 223 14.39 0.86 5.49
CA LEU A 223 13.66 0.25 6.61
C LEU A 223 14.21 0.69 7.99
N GLU A 224 15.50 1.00 8.08
CA GLU A 224 16.13 1.54 9.29
C GLU A 224 15.93 3.07 9.44
N MET A 225 15.65 3.78 8.36
CA MET A 225 15.54 5.24 8.35
C MET A 225 14.41 5.75 9.25
N PRO A 226 14.58 6.90 9.96
CA PRO A 226 13.50 7.51 10.72
C PRO A 226 12.21 7.69 9.90
N GLU A 227 11.07 7.31 10.47
CA GLU A 227 9.75 7.32 9.78
C GLU A 227 9.42 8.71 9.20
N THR A 228 9.73 9.76 9.95
CA THR A 228 9.51 11.14 9.50
C THR A 228 10.32 11.47 8.24
N PHE A 229 11.53 10.92 8.11
CA PHE A 229 12.36 11.11 6.91
C PHE A 229 11.76 10.42 5.70
N ILE A 230 11.19 9.23 5.88
CA ILE A 230 10.48 8.52 4.81
C ILE A 230 9.26 9.31 4.35
N LEU A 231 8.44 9.81 5.28
CA LEU A 231 7.21 10.57 4.99
C LEU A 231 7.48 11.89 4.28
N TYR A 232 8.57 12.57 4.65
CA TYR A 232 8.93 13.89 4.14
C TYR A 232 10.25 13.88 3.35
N ARG A 233 10.58 12.77 2.69
CA ARG A 233 11.88 12.53 2.04
C ARG A 233 12.35 13.66 1.12
N PHE A 234 11.48 14.27 0.34
CA PHE A 234 11.86 15.38 -0.55
C PHE A 234 12.22 16.64 0.22
N PHE A 235 11.56 16.87 1.34
CA PHE A 235 11.90 17.96 2.25
C PHE A 235 13.26 17.74 2.91
N PHE A 236 13.52 16.55 3.44
CA PHE A 236 14.81 16.22 4.05
C PHE A 236 15.96 16.19 3.04
N LYS A 237 15.72 15.74 1.81
CA LYS A 237 16.71 15.85 0.72
C LYS A 237 17.03 17.32 0.41
N TRP A 238 16.06 18.19 0.39
CA TRP A 238 16.27 19.63 0.23
C TRP A 238 17.05 20.23 1.39
N LEU A 239 16.88 19.75 2.62
CA LEU A 239 17.71 20.15 3.76
C LEU A 239 19.17 19.72 3.57
N ASP A 240 19.44 18.53 3.04
CA ASP A 240 20.78 18.08 2.69
C ASP A 240 21.44 19.02 1.66
N GLU A 241 20.71 19.41 0.61
CA GLU A 241 21.19 20.38 -0.40
C GLU A 241 21.53 21.76 0.21
N LYS A 242 20.91 22.12 1.33
CA LYS A 242 21.22 23.34 2.10
C LYS A 242 22.33 23.18 3.14
N GLY A 243 22.89 21.99 3.27
CA GLY A 243 23.86 21.68 4.32
C GLY A 243 23.25 21.64 5.73
N SER A 244 21.95 21.43 5.82
CA SER A 244 21.21 21.29 7.08
C SER A 244 21.07 19.82 7.48
N MET A 245 20.48 19.56 8.66
CA MET A 245 20.31 18.21 9.21
C MET A 245 19.21 17.43 8.45
N GLY A 246 19.59 16.71 7.42
CA GLY A 246 18.71 15.94 6.55
C GLY A 246 19.06 14.44 6.51
N THR A 247 18.72 13.78 5.42
CA THR A 247 18.87 12.33 5.24
C THR A 247 20.34 11.89 5.22
N ASP A 248 21.21 12.63 4.53
CA ASP A 248 22.63 12.28 4.41
C ASP A 248 23.35 12.42 5.77
N HIS A 249 22.93 13.35 6.59
CA HIS A 249 23.45 13.49 7.95
C HIS A 249 23.06 12.28 8.81
N TRP A 250 21.84 11.79 8.72
CA TRP A 250 21.44 10.55 9.37
C TRP A 250 22.26 9.36 8.87
N ARG A 251 22.45 9.21 7.56
CA ARG A 251 23.27 8.11 6.98
C ARG A 251 24.70 8.11 7.53
N GLN A 252 25.32 9.27 7.61
CA GLN A 252 26.65 9.41 8.17
C GLN A 252 26.71 8.98 9.63
N CYS A 253 25.76 9.44 10.45
CA CYS A 253 25.66 9.04 11.85
C CYS A 253 25.36 7.54 12.01
N TRP A 254 24.46 6.99 11.21
CA TRP A 254 24.14 5.55 11.19
C TRP A 254 25.38 4.73 10.88
N SER A 255 26.04 5.01 9.75
CA SER A 255 27.24 4.30 9.34
C SER A 255 28.36 4.42 10.37
N HIS A 256 28.55 5.60 10.95
CA HIS A 256 29.55 5.79 12.01
C HIS A 256 29.23 4.92 13.21
N CYS A 257 28.04 5.00 13.78
CA CYS A 257 27.62 4.19 14.92
C CYS A 257 27.74 2.69 14.67
N MET A 258 27.25 2.21 13.51
CA MET A 258 27.30 0.78 13.19
C MET A 258 28.72 0.24 13.04
N ASN A 259 29.71 1.10 12.74
CA ASN A 259 31.12 0.71 12.60
C ASN A 259 31.98 0.95 13.85
N THR A 260 31.58 1.83 14.77
CA THR A 260 32.46 2.29 15.86
C THR A 260 31.94 1.94 17.28
N LEU A 261 30.61 1.74 17.44
CA LEU A 261 30.06 1.36 18.76
C LEU A 261 30.51 -0.03 19.17
N ALA A 262 30.72 -0.21 20.47
CA ALA A 262 30.89 -1.54 21.07
C ALA A 262 29.63 -2.40 20.80
N GLU A 263 29.80 -3.72 20.69
CA GLU A 263 28.72 -4.60 20.22
C GLU A 263 27.49 -4.60 21.15
N ASP A 264 27.69 -4.52 22.45
CA ASP A 264 26.62 -4.43 23.44
C ASP A 264 25.82 -3.12 23.32
N GLU A 265 26.50 -1.99 23.14
CA GLU A 265 25.85 -0.69 22.95
C GLU A 265 25.17 -0.59 21.58
N LYS A 266 25.80 -1.13 20.55
CA LYS A 266 25.21 -1.22 19.21
C LYS A 266 23.92 -2.05 19.24
N GLN A 267 23.93 -3.20 19.95
CA GLN A 267 22.73 -4.01 20.09
C GLN A 267 21.62 -3.26 20.83
N LEU A 268 21.96 -2.55 21.91
CA LEU A 268 21.01 -1.71 22.65
C LEU A 268 20.36 -0.66 21.75
N VAL A 269 21.15 0.04 20.93
CA VAL A 269 20.66 1.05 19.98
C VAL A 269 19.72 0.42 18.93
N LEU A 270 20.11 -0.73 18.38
CA LEU A 270 19.28 -1.46 17.44
C LEU A 270 17.97 -1.94 18.07
N ASP A 271 17.99 -2.41 19.29
CA ASP A 271 16.78 -2.85 20.00
C ASP A 271 15.80 -1.69 20.22
N ILE A 272 16.29 -0.52 20.62
CA ILE A 272 15.48 0.71 20.76
C ILE A 272 14.86 1.08 19.41
N ILE A 273 15.64 1.07 18.33
CA ILE A 273 15.15 1.38 16.99
C ILE A 273 14.14 0.33 16.51
N HIS A 274 14.45 -0.95 16.64
CA HIS A 274 13.63 -2.06 16.13
C HIS A 274 12.31 -2.25 16.90
N THR A 275 12.29 -1.95 18.20
CA THR A 275 11.04 -1.89 18.98
C THR A 275 10.25 -0.62 18.68
N ASN A 276 10.90 0.37 18.08
CA ASN A 276 10.35 1.71 17.80
C ASN A 276 9.81 2.38 19.08
N THR A 277 10.54 2.19 20.19
CA THR A 277 10.27 2.80 21.49
C THR A 277 11.40 3.76 21.82
N PHE A 278 11.05 5.00 22.16
CA PHE A 278 12.02 6.07 22.44
C PHE A 278 11.63 6.75 23.76
N TYR A 279 11.33 5.92 24.78
CA TYR A 279 11.01 6.42 26.10
C TYR A 279 12.27 6.90 26.81
N LYS A 280 12.08 7.78 27.79
CA LYS A 280 13.17 8.40 28.52
C LYS A 280 14.07 7.36 29.21
N GLU A 281 13.47 6.35 29.82
CA GLU A 281 14.15 5.28 30.54
C GLU A 281 15.08 4.45 29.63
N GLU A 282 14.64 4.20 28.40
CA GLU A 282 15.45 3.46 27.42
C GLU A 282 16.62 4.29 26.90
N LEU A 283 16.39 5.59 26.66
CA LEU A 283 17.44 6.51 26.21
C LEU A 283 18.49 6.78 27.32
N GLU A 284 18.11 6.77 28.59
CA GLU A 284 19.02 6.93 29.72
C GLU A 284 20.00 5.75 29.87
N ALA A 285 19.70 4.58 29.33
CA ALA A 285 20.61 3.43 29.32
C ALA A 285 21.72 3.56 28.26
N VAL A 286 21.59 4.46 27.31
CA VAL A 286 22.59 4.68 26.23
C VAL A 286 23.65 5.65 26.74
N THR A 287 24.91 5.23 26.74
CA THR A 287 26.02 6.04 27.30
C THR A 287 26.83 6.79 26.27
N SER A 288 26.88 6.27 25.01
CA SER A 288 27.62 6.92 23.93
C SER A 288 26.92 8.17 23.41
N ALA A 289 27.70 9.26 23.31
CA ALA A 289 27.22 10.52 22.74
C ALA A 289 26.85 10.36 21.24
N ASP A 290 27.57 9.51 20.49
CA ASP A 290 27.27 9.25 19.09
C ASP A 290 25.99 8.44 18.93
N ALA A 291 25.76 7.46 19.80
CA ALA A 291 24.50 6.70 19.84
C ALA A 291 23.30 7.60 20.16
N LEU A 292 23.41 8.46 21.18
CA LEU A 292 22.36 9.46 21.50
C LEU A 292 22.10 10.42 20.35
N LYS A 293 23.16 10.87 19.64
CA LYS A 293 23.02 11.70 18.44
C LYS A 293 22.27 10.97 17.34
N LEU A 294 22.55 9.68 17.11
CA LEU A 294 21.80 8.87 16.15
C LEU A 294 20.33 8.73 16.54
N LEU A 295 20.06 8.37 17.80
CA LEU A 295 18.68 8.18 18.28
C LEU A 295 17.86 9.47 18.23
N ASN A 296 18.49 10.64 18.34
CA ASN A 296 17.82 11.92 18.23
C ASN A 296 17.15 12.14 16.86
N PHE A 297 17.62 11.52 15.77
CA PHE A 297 16.95 11.57 14.48
C PHE A 297 15.58 10.90 14.50
N TYR A 298 15.38 9.87 15.32
CA TYR A 298 14.13 9.12 15.43
C TYR A 298 13.08 9.85 16.28
N THR A 299 13.49 10.84 17.06
CA THR A 299 12.59 11.68 17.86
C THR A 299 11.99 12.87 17.08
N ASN A 300 12.42 13.09 15.83
CA ASN A 300 11.83 14.08 14.94
C ASN A 300 10.44 13.63 14.48
N TYR A 301 9.44 13.85 15.32
CA TYR A 301 8.07 13.44 15.07
C TYR A 301 7.41 14.34 14.02
N ARG A 302 6.44 13.77 13.32
CA ARG A 302 5.61 14.50 12.35
C ARG A 302 5.04 15.81 12.93
N LYS A 303 4.68 15.82 14.22
CA LYS A 303 4.18 17.01 14.89
C LYS A 303 5.15 18.18 14.83
N ASP A 304 6.48 17.93 14.88
CA ASP A 304 7.49 19.00 14.87
C ASP A 304 7.53 19.72 13.51
N ILE A 305 7.19 19.02 12.43
CA ILE A 305 7.09 19.60 11.07
C ILE A 305 5.80 20.44 10.90
N ILE A 306 4.74 20.10 11.62
CA ILE A 306 3.41 20.72 11.45
C ILE A 306 3.07 21.72 12.57
N THR A 307 3.83 21.76 13.67
CA THR A 307 3.56 22.62 14.83
C THR A 307 4.27 23.97 14.68
N PRO A 308 3.54 25.09 14.62
CA PRO A 308 4.16 26.42 14.57
C PRO A 308 5.13 26.65 15.73
N GLY A 309 6.26 27.28 15.42
CA GLY A 309 7.29 27.63 16.41
C GLY A 309 8.45 26.64 16.49
N THR A 310 8.37 25.46 15.92
CA THR A 310 9.52 24.55 15.78
C THR A 310 10.40 24.97 14.60
N GLU A 311 11.69 24.65 14.66
CA GLU A 311 12.62 24.90 13.56
C GLU A 311 12.22 24.12 12.29
N LEU A 312 11.84 22.84 12.44
CA LEU A 312 11.39 22.01 11.32
C LEU A 312 10.14 22.59 10.65
N TYR A 313 9.20 23.16 11.42
CA TYR A 313 8.05 23.84 10.84
C TYR A 313 8.48 25.05 10.00
N ARG A 314 9.36 25.91 10.51
CA ARG A 314 9.88 27.08 9.78
C ARG A 314 10.56 26.68 8.48
N LEU A 315 11.45 25.69 8.53
CA LEU A 315 12.15 25.16 7.36
C LEU A 315 11.17 24.51 6.36
N LYS A 316 10.11 23.87 6.87
CA LYS A 316 9.09 23.28 6.03
C LYS A 316 8.24 24.32 5.28
N GLN A 317 7.93 25.44 5.93
CA GLN A 317 7.27 26.58 5.26
C GLN A 317 8.16 27.14 4.16
N GLU A 318 9.45 27.35 4.42
CA GLU A 318 10.42 27.81 3.42
C GLU A 318 10.49 26.85 2.22
N TYR A 319 10.48 25.53 2.48
CA TYR A 319 10.42 24.50 1.43
C TYR A 319 9.14 24.59 0.62
N ASP A 320 7.97 24.72 1.27
CA ASP A 320 6.67 24.76 0.61
C ASP A 320 6.47 26.05 -0.21
N GLU A 321 7.03 27.16 0.20
CA GLU A 321 6.98 28.45 -0.48
C GLU A 321 7.99 28.55 -1.64
N ASN A 322 8.93 27.62 -1.76
CA ASN A 322 9.96 27.66 -2.79
C ASN A 322 9.35 27.50 -4.20
N PRO A 323 9.50 28.50 -5.10
CA PRO A 323 8.88 28.50 -6.42
C PRO A 323 9.28 27.31 -7.29
N THR A 324 10.53 26.85 -7.20
CA THR A 324 11.06 25.70 -7.96
C THR A 324 10.37 24.40 -7.53
N ILE A 325 10.09 24.23 -6.24
CA ILE A 325 9.40 23.07 -5.68
C ILE A 325 7.93 23.08 -6.08
N GLN A 326 7.28 24.26 -6.03
CA GLN A 326 5.90 24.41 -6.45
C GLN A 326 5.70 24.07 -7.93
N LEU A 327 6.66 24.44 -8.80
CA LEU A 327 6.62 24.08 -10.22
C LEU A 327 6.75 22.58 -10.47
N ARG A 328 7.56 21.87 -9.67
CA ARG A 328 7.69 20.40 -9.74
C ARG A 328 6.40 19.67 -9.30
N ARG A 329 5.64 20.22 -8.39
CA ARG A 329 4.36 19.64 -7.91
C ARG A 329 3.19 19.80 -8.90
N LYS A 330 3.28 20.73 -9.83
CA LYS A 330 2.25 21.02 -10.85
C LYS A 330 2.42 20.21 -12.13
N LYS A 331 3.56 19.56 -12.32
CA LYS A 331 3.82 18.61 -13.41
C LYS A 331 3.49 17.18 -12.95
#